data_931fdbce9cde15babb808dc305160f11
#
_entry.id   931fdbce9cde15babb808dc305160f11
#
_cell.length_a   1.000
_cell.length_b   1.000
_cell.length_c   1.000
_cell.angle_alpha   90.00
_cell.angle_beta   90.00
_cell.angle_gamma   90.00
#
_symmetry.space_group_name_H-M   'P 1'
#
loop_
_entity.id
_entity.type
_entity.pdbx_description
1 polymer ?
#
loop_
_entity_poly.entity_id
_entity_poly.type
_entity_poly.pdbx_seq_one_letter_code
_entity_poly.pdbx_strand_id
1 'polypeptide(L)'
;YVPRAVSWHAFGCESLKPRADHYTIERTMTYGCRNYLSLLWTNLGASRLIRIFPIHLSAWIFACVGFACRGDVHRAVSIMRGMSEFCQRLPDLSRKRHHIQSTRVISDRNLFKFIYYSPSFSYYLNRLWRYWTTQLHG
;
A
#
# COMPACT_ATOMS: atom_id res chain seq x y z
N TYR A 1 16.62 13.39 0.86
CA TYR A 1 16.60 13.16 2.31
C TYR A 1 17.03 14.42 3.03
N VAL A 2 16.19 14.95 3.91
CA VAL A 2 16.47 16.14 4.72
C VAL A 2 16.55 15.69 6.19
N PRO A 3 17.78 15.46 6.72
CA PRO A 3 17.97 14.84 8.05
C PRO A 3 17.38 15.63 9.22
N ARG A 4 17.14 16.93 9.02
CA ARG A 4 16.59 17.85 10.03
C ARG A 4 15.10 18.14 9.85
N ALA A 5 14.46 17.52 8.86
CA ALA A 5 13.02 17.68 8.67
C ALA A 5 12.28 16.85 9.72
N VAL A 6 11.56 17.51 10.59
CA VAL A 6 10.65 16.87 11.57
C VAL A 6 9.25 17.15 11.12
N SER A 7 8.45 16.08 10.93
CA SER A 7 7.03 16.20 10.68
C SER A 7 6.26 15.54 11.82
N TRP A 8 5.24 16.23 12.32
CA TRP A 8 4.33 15.70 13.32
C TRP A 8 3.10 15.16 12.61
N HIS A 9 2.82 13.89 12.80
CA HIS A 9 1.66 13.22 12.22
C HIS A 9 0.72 12.76 13.32
N ALA A 10 -0.45 13.40 13.41
CA ALA A 10 -1.51 12.99 14.34
C ALA A 10 -2.21 11.75 13.79
N PHE A 11 -1.72 10.56 14.13
CA PHE A 11 -2.32 9.30 13.71
C PHE A 11 -3.31 8.85 14.81
N GLY A 12 -4.58 8.68 14.46
CA GLY A 12 -5.58 8.14 15.38
C GLY A 12 -5.89 9.03 16.58
N CYS A 13 -5.67 10.34 16.49
CA CYS A 13 -6.06 11.27 17.56
C CYS A 13 -7.58 11.41 17.61
N GLU A 14 -8.23 10.59 18.42
CA GLU A 14 -9.68 10.69 18.69
C GLU A 14 -10.07 12.00 19.39
N SER A 15 -9.10 12.67 20.02
CA SER A 15 -9.33 13.94 20.76
C SER A 15 -9.52 15.16 19.86
N LEU A 16 -9.14 15.10 18.61
CA LEU A 16 -9.40 16.16 17.65
C LEU A 16 -10.72 15.90 16.91
N LYS A 17 -11.82 15.95 17.62
CA LYS A 17 -13.15 16.11 17.01
C LYS A 17 -13.15 17.46 16.26
N PRO A 18 -13.71 17.61 15.08
CA PRO A 18 -14.82 16.90 14.42
C PRO A 18 -14.67 16.74 12.90
N ARG A 19 -13.60 16.21 12.38
CA ARG A 19 -13.52 15.87 10.95
C ARG A 19 -13.45 14.37 10.71
N ALA A 20 -14.19 13.62 11.52
CA ALA A 20 -14.35 12.17 11.37
C ALA A 20 -14.87 11.74 10.00
N ASP A 21 -15.54 12.63 9.27
CA ASP A 21 -16.14 12.34 7.97
C ASP A 21 -15.12 12.17 6.82
N HIS A 22 -13.85 12.52 7.05
CA HIS A 22 -12.84 12.41 6.00
C HIS A 22 -11.99 11.13 6.02
N TYR A 23 -11.99 10.39 7.14
CA TYR A 23 -11.22 9.16 7.27
C TYR A 23 -12.12 7.97 7.63
N THR A 24 -13.02 7.63 6.72
CA THR A 24 -13.72 6.35 6.83
C THR A 24 -12.74 5.20 6.52
N ILE A 25 -12.96 4.05 7.14
CA ILE A 25 -12.21 2.81 6.86
C ILE A 25 -12.18 2.52 5.35
N GLU A 26 -13.28 2.82 4.68
CA GLU A 26 -13.45 2.68 3.23
C GLU A 26 -12.45 3.53 2.44
N ARG A 27 -12.32 4.82 2.78
CA ARG A 27 -11.35 5.72 2.14
C ARG A 27 -9.92 5.25 2.39
N THR A 28 -9.62 4.81 3.61
CA THR A 28 -8.31 4.29 3.97
C THR A 28 -7.95 3.06 3.14
N MET A 29 -8.88 2.13 2.94
CA MET A 29 -8.67 0.93 2.12
C MET A 29 -8.52 1.28 0.63
N THR A 30 -9.39 2.14 0.10
CA THR A 30 -9.32 2.60 -1.30
C THR A 30 -7.98 3.28 -1.59
N TYR A 31 -7.62 4.28 -0.79
CA TYR A 31 -6.37 5.03 -0.99
C TYR A 31 -5.14 4.20 -0.68
N GLY A 32 -5.20 3.35 0.35
CA GLY A 32 -4.14 2.42 0.70
C GLY A 32 -3.79 1.51 -0.47
N CYS A 33 -4.77 0.80 -1.01
CA CYS A 33 -4.60 -0.07 -2.16
C CYS A 33 -4.06 0.67 -3.39
N ARG A 34 -4.75 1.73 -3.82
CA ARG A 34 -4.37 2.53 -4.99
C ARG A 34 -2.97 3.11 -4.88
N ASN A 35 -2.69 3.78 -3.76
CA ASN A 35 -1.41 4.48 -3.59
C ASN A 35 -0.25 3.50 -3.45
N TYR A 36 -0.47 2.38 -2.77
CA TYR A 36 0.54 1.35 -2.62
C TYR A 36 0.91 0.71 -3.97
N LEU A 37 -0.08 0.30 -4.77
CA LEU A 37 0.17 -0.23 -6.12
C LEU A 37 0.84 0.82 -7.01
N SER A 38 0.42 2.08 -6.93
CA SER A 38 1.03 3.19 -7.67
C SER A 38 2.49 3.42 -7.28
N LEU A 39 2.81 3.33 -5.99
CA LEU A 39 4.17 3.45 -5.48
C LEU A 39 5.08 2.35 -6.03
N LEU A 40 4.63 1.10 -5.98
CA LEU A 40 5.40 -0.03 -6.51
C LEU A 40 5.61 0.12 -8.03
N TRP A 41 4.54 0.48 -8.75
CA TRP A 41 4.59 0.66 -10.20
C TRP A 41 5.59 1.73 -10.61
N THR A 42 5.59 2.88 -9.98
CA THR A 42 6.41 4.03 -10.37
C THR A 42 7.87 3.90 -9.95
N ASN A 43 8.14 3.33 -8.78
CA ASN A 43 9.47 3.44 -8.17
C ASN A 43 10.35 2.19 -8.34
N LEU A 44 9.77 0.98 -8.49
CA LEU A 44 10.58 -0.22 -8.65
C LEU A 44 11.20 -0.31 -10.05
N GLY A 45 12.47 -0.71 -10.14
CA GLY A 45 13.10 -1.11 -11.40
C GLY A 45 12.38 -2.31 -12.04
N ALA A 46 12.50 -2.49 -13.37
CA ALA A 46 11.72 -3.47 -14.12
C ALA A 46 11.82 -4.90 -13.56
N SER A 47 13.05 -5.38 -13.28
CA SER A 47 13.27 -6.73 -12.77
C SER A 47 12.62 -6.99 -11.40
N ARG A 48 12.58 -5.98 -10.53
CA ARG A 48 11.92 -6.08 -9.23
C ARG A 48 10.41 -5.90 -9.33
N LEU A 49 9.96 -5.03 -10.23
CA LEU A 49 8.54 -4.84 -10.47
C LEU A 49 7.88 -6.17 -10.88
N ILE A 50 8.46 -6.89 -11.84
CA ILE A 50 7.94 -8.18 -12.32
C ILE A 50 7.85 -9.22 -11.18
N ARG A 51 8.77 -9.18 -10.22
CA ARG A 51 8.79 -10.15 -9.10
C ARG A 51 7.90 -9.73 -7.93
N ILE A 52 7.91 -8.46 -7.58
CA ILE A 52 7.28 -7.96 -6.34
C ILE A 52 5.82 -7.57 -6.58
N PHE A 53 5.53 -6.91 -7.71
CA PHE A 53 4.20 -6.39 -7.97
C PHE A 53 3.10 -7.46 -7.99
N PRO A 54 3.28 -8.64 -8.64
CA PRO A 54 2.26 -9.69 -8.61
C PRO A 54 1.95 -10.18 -7.19
N ILE A 55 2.97 -10.32 -6.35
CA ILE A 55 2.80 -10.77 -4.96
C ILE A 55 1.90 -9.80 -4.18
N HIS A 56 2.17 -8.50 -4.30
CA HIS A 56 1.39 -7.49 -3.61
C HIS A 56 -0.01 -7.29 -4.19
N LEU A 57 -0.15 -7.40 -5.51
CA LEU A 57 -1.45 -7.41 -6.15
C LEU A 57 -2.28 -8.60 -5.67
N SER A 58 -1.70 -9.80 -5.62
CA SER A 58 -2.36 -10.99 -5.09
C SER A 58 -2.77 -10.81 -3.63
N ALA A 59 -1.92 -10.20 -2.80
CA ALA A 59 -2.26 -9.92 -1.40
C ALA A 59 -3.51 -9.03 -1.27
N TRP A 60 -3.65 -8.01 -2.12
CA TRP A 60 -4.86 -7.17 -2.14
C TRP A 60 -6.10 -7.93 -2.63
N ILE A 61 -5.94 -8.81 -3.64
CA ILE A 61 -7.04 -9.67 -4.12
C ILE A 61 -7.47 -10.63 -3.01
N PHE A 62 -6.54 -11.29 -2.32
CA PHE A 62 -6.86 -12.16 -1.20
C PHE A 62 -7.54 -11.42 -0.05
N ALA A 63 -7.08 -10.21 0.27
CA ALA A 63 -7.75 -9.38 1.27
C ALA A 63 -9.19 -9.04 0.85
N CYS A 64 -9.41 -8.66 -0.41
CA CYS A 64 -10.73 -8.39 -0.96
C CYS A 64 -11.67 -9.59 -0.83
N VAL A 65 -11.21 -10.76 -1.29
CA VAL A 65 -11.98 -12.02 -1.17
C VAL A 65 -12.23 -12.37 0.29
N GLY A 66 -11.23 -12.24 1.16
CA GLY A 66 -11.34 -12.52 2.58
C GLY A 66 -12.38 -11.64 3.28
N PHE A 67 -12.46 -10.36 2.94
CA PHE A 67 -13.52 -9.47 3.46
C PHE A 67 -14.89 -9.84 2.90
N ALA A 68 -14.99 -10.12 1.60
CA ALA A 68 -16.24 -10.56 0.97
C ALA A 68 -16.79 -11.84 1.61
N CYS A 69 -15.94 -12.86 1.82
CA CYS A 69 -16.33 -14.12 2.47
C CYS A 69 -16.80 -13.95 3.93
N ARG A 70 -16.39 -12.85 4.58
CA ARG A 70 -16.83 -12.51 5.96
C ARG A 70 -18.06 -11.62 6.00
N GLY A 71 -18.63 -11.28 4.85
CA GLY A 71 -19.76 -10.36 4.75
C GLY A 71 -19.38 -8.86 4.88
N ASP A 72 -18.09 -8.53 5.01
CA ASP A 72 -17.64 -7.14 5.01
C ASP A 72 -17.52 -6.60 3.57
N VAL A 73 -18.68 -6.42 2.97
CA VAL A 73 -18.80 -5.97 1.57
C VAL A 73 -18.21 -4.57 1.40
N HIS A 74 -18.33 -3.70 2.39
CA HIS A 74 -17.83 -2.33 2.33
C HIS A 74 -16.32 -2.28 2.13
N ARG A 75 -15.56 -3.07 2.90
CA ARG A 75 -14.10 -3.15 2.73
C ARG A 75 -13.72 -3.84 1.42
N ALA A 76 -14.41 -4.88 1.03
CA ALA A 76 -14.16 -5.55 -0.25
C ALA A 76 -14.36 -4.59 -1.44
N VAL A 77 -15.49 -3.87 -1.49
CA VAL A 77 -15.78 -2.87 -2.52
C VAL A 77 -14.75 -1.74 -2.52
N SER A 78 -14.30 -1.30 -1.34
CA SER A 78 -13.27 -0.25 -1.22
C SER A 78 -11.94 -0.67 -1.83
N ILE A 79 -11.51 -1.93 -1.63
CA ILE A 79 -10.31 -2.48 -2.26
C ILE A 79 -10.49 -2.57 -3.78
N MET A 80 -11.63 -3.08 -4.26
CA MET A 80 -11.93 -3.13 -5.69
C MET A 80 -11.88 -1.75 -6.34
N ARG A 81 -12.46 -0.75 -5.67
CA ARG A 81 -12.40 0.65 -6.12
C ARG A 81 -10.96 1.15 -6.19
N GLY A 82 -10.14 0.87 -5.17
CA GLY A 82 -8.72 1.23 -5.17
C GLY A 82 -7.94 0.60 -6.32
N MET A 83 -8.18 -0.67 -6.64
CA MET A 83 -7.60 -1.35 -7.80
C MET A 83 -8.08 -0.73 -9.12
N SER A 84 -9.37 -0.45 -9.24
CA SER A 84 -9.93 0.20 -10.43
C SER A 84 -9.32 1.59 -10.65
N GLU A 85 -9.24 2.41 -9.61
CA GLU A 85 -8.62 3.74 -9.67
C GLU A 85 -7.12 3.66 -10.03
N PHE A 86 -6.41 2.63 -9.57
CA PHE A 86 -5.04 2.35 -9.99
C PHE A 86 -4.97 2.05 -11.50
N CYS A 87 -5.83 1.14 -11.99
CA CYS A 87 -5.87 0.78 -13.42
C CYS A 87 -6.18 1.99 -14.31
N GLN A 88 -7.13 2.82 -13.92
CA GLN A 88 -7.47 4.04 -14.66
C GLN A 88 -6.30 5.03 -14.76
N ARG A 89 -5.42 5.03 -13.76
CA ARG A 89 -4.24 5.90 -13.70
C ARG A 89 -2.99 5.31 -14.37
N LEU A 90 -3.03 4.08 -14.83
CA LEU A 90 -1.86 3.41 -15.41
C LEU A 90 -1.17 4.20 -16.53
N PRO A 91 -1.86 4.88 -17.46
CA PRO A 91 -1.21 5.71 -18.48
C PRO A 91 -0.35 6.83 -17.86
N ASP A 92 -0.91 7.55 -16.88
CA ASP A 92 -0.21 8.63 -16.19
C ASP A 92 0.94 8.11 -15.30
N LEU A 93 0.70 7.02 -14.60
CA LEU A 93 1.72 6.36 -13.77
C LEU A 93 2.87 5.83 -14.64
N SER A 94 2.59 5.36 -15.85
CA SER A 94 3.62 4.88 -16.78
C SER A 94 4.47 6.03 -17.32
N ARG A 95 3.86 7.18 -17.63
CA ARG A 95 4.60 8.41 -17.98
C ARG A 95 5.50 8.86 -16.83
N LYS A 96 4.94 8.91 -15.61
CA LYS A 96 5.68 9.23 -14.40
C LYS A 96 6.81 8.24 -14.13
N ARG A 97 6.53 6.94 -14.31
CA ARG A 97 7.54 5.89 -14.21
C ARG A 97 8.70 6.12 -15.18
N HIS A 98 8.41 6.40 -16.44
CA HIS A 98 9.44 6.66 -17.44
C HIS A 98 10.37 7.80 -16.99
N HIS A 99 9.82 8.90 -16.53
CA HIS A 99 10.59 10.02 -16.00
C HIS A 99 11.43 9.63 -14.78
N ILE A 100 10.85 8.95 -13.79
CA ILE A 100 11.56 8.51 -12.58
C ILE A 100 12.69 7.55 -12.92
N GLN A 101 12.46 6.60 -13.83
CA GLN A 101 13.48 5.61 -14.18
C GLN A 101 14.59 6.19 -15.05
N SER A 102 14.31 7.21 -15.89
CA SER A 102 15.33 7.89 -16.71
C SER A 102 16.24 8.82 -15.88
N THR A 103 15.72 9.40 -14.80
CA THR A 103 16.49 10.27 -13.90
C THR A 103 17.14 9.52 -12.73
N ARG A 104 16.98 8.22 -12.69
CA ARG A 104 17.44 7.39 -11.59
C ARG A 104 18.95 7.25 -11.52
N VAL A 105 19.56 7.71 -10.41
CA VAL A 105 21.00 7.63 -10.18
C VAL A 105 21.42 6.33 -9.49
N ILE A 106 20.54 5.77 -8.63
CA ILE A 106 20.86 4.59 -7.81
C ILE A 106 19.98 3.42 -8.20
N SER A 107 20.59 2.26 -8.50
CA SER A 107 19.87 1.03 -8.79
C SER A 107 19.14 0.48 -7.56
N ASP A 108 18.04 -0.27 -7.75
CA ASP A 108 17.36 -0.99 -6.66
C ASP A 108 18.32 -1.87 -5.86
N ARG A 109 19.25 -2.54 -6.52
CA ARG A 109 20.22 -3.43 -5.86
C ARG A 109 21.06 -2.68 -4.82
N ASN A 110 21.49 -1.48 -5.16
CA ASN A 110 22.30 -0.65 -4.26
C ASN A 110 21.41 0.01 -3.19
N LEU A 111 20.26 0.54 -3.57
CA LEU A 111 19.31 1.15 -2.63
C LEU A 111 18.88 0.17 -1.53
N PHE A 112 18.53 -1.04 -1.89
CA PHE A 112 18.07 -2.05 -0.95
C PHE A 112 19.16 -2.59 -0.01
N LYS A 113 20.44 -2.45 -0.33
CA LYS A 113 21.53 -2.73 0.63
C LYS A 113 21.48 -1.83 1.86
N PHE A 114 20.99 -0.59 1.70
CA PHE A 114 20.97 0.42 2.76
C PHE A 114 19.61 0.55 3.45
N ILE A 115 18.52 0.22 2.76
CA ILE A 115 17.15 0.49 3.25
C ILE A 115 16.43 -0.81 3.61
N TYR A 116 16.86 -1.94 3.05
CA TYR A 116 16.11 -3.17 3.15
C TYR A 116 16.53 -3.98 4.37
N TYR A 117 15.78 -3.81 5.45
CA TYR A 117 15.65 -4.85 6.46
C TYR A 117 14.61 -5.85 5.92
N SER A 118 15.07 -7.03 5.51
CA SER A 118 14.17 -8.10 5.08
C SER A 118 13.54 -8.75 6.31
N PRO A 119 12.31 -8.42 6.68
CA PRO A 119 11.64 -9.16 7.72
C PRO A 119 11.46 -10.59 7.23
N SER A 120 11.62 -11.55 8.14
CA SER A 120 11.39 -12.96 7.82
C SER A 120 9.94 -13.18 7.34
N PHE A 121 9.72 -14.23 6.56
CA PHE A 121 8.37 -14.61 6.12
C PHE A 121 7.40 -14.78 7.31
N SER A 122 7.90 -15.29 8.45
CA SER A 122 7.15 -15.38 9.70
C SER A 122 6.66 -14.03 10.25
N TYR A 123 7.41 -12.94 10.03
CA TYR A 123 6.95 -11.60 10.41
C TYR A 123 5.68 -11.20 9.64
N TYR A 124 5.64 -11.47 8.33
CA TYR A 124 4.47 -11.16 7.51
C TYR A 124 3.27 -12.03 7.88
N LEU A 125 3.50 -13.33 8.14
CA LEU A 125 2.45 -14.22 8.61
C LEU A 125 1.89 -13.79 9.97
N ASN A 126 2.75 -13.45 10.93
CA ASN A 126 2.33 -12.96 12.24
C ASN A 126 1.58 -11.63 12.15
N ARG A 127 2.02 -10.74 11.25
CA ARG A 127 1.31 -9.46 11.03
C ARG A 127 -0.06 -9.68 10.40
N LEU A 128 -0.17 -10.55 9.41
CA LEU A 128 -1.45 -10.96 8.83
C LEU A 128 -2.33 -11.62 9.89
N TRP A 129 -1.80 -12.56 10.65
CA TRP A 129 -2.52 -13.24 11.73
C TRP A 129 -3.06 -12.27 12.78
N ARG A 130 -2.23 -11.37 13.28
CA ARG A 130 -2.67 -10.32 14.22
C ARG A 130 -3.74 -9.42 13.61
N TYR A 131 -3.56 -9.00 12.37
CA TYR A 131 -4.58 -8.20 11.68
C TYR A 131 -5.92 -8.94 11.58
N TRP A 132 -5.87 -10.26 11.38
CA TRP A 132 -7.07 -11.10 11.29
C TRP A 132 -7.71 -11.36 12.65
N THR A 133 -6.94 -11.54 13.70
CA THR A 133 -7.44 -11.86 15.04
C THR A 133 -7.91 -10.64 15.83
N THR A 134 -7.26 -9.49 15.71
CA THR A 134 -7.71 -8.25 16.37
C THR A 134 -9.01 -7.69 15.81
N GLN A 135 -9.37 -8.05 14.60
CA GLN A 135 -10.65 -7.66 14.00
C GLN A 135 -11.82 -8.60 14.37
N LEU A 136 -11.55 -9.68 15.10
CA LEU A 136 -12.59 -10.60 15.56
C LEU A 136 -13.18 -10.21 16.92
N HIS A 137 -12.59 -9.24 17.62
CA HIS A 137 -12.97 -8.83 18.98
C HIS A 137 -13.39 -7.35 19.07
N GLY A 138 -13.62 -6.68 17.98
CA GLY A 138 -14.23 -5.36 17.84
C GLY A 138 -15.45 -5.42 16.98
#